data_92f7e69d5d83fac6b19554da40e3ba72
#
_entry.id   92f7e69d5d83fac6b19554da40e3ba72
#
_cell.length_a   1.000
_cell.length_b   1.000
_cell.length_c   1.000
_cell.angle_alpha   90.00
_cell.angle_beta   90.00
_cell.angle_gamma   90.00
#
_symmetry.space_group_name_H-M   'P 1'
#
loop_
_entity.id
_entity.type
_entity.pdbx_description
1 polymer ?
#
loop_
_entity_poly.entity_id
_entity_poly.type
_entity_poly.pdbx_seq_one_letter_code
_entity_poly.pdbx_strand_id
1 'polypeptide(L)'
;FQVCGKEEEMEGGISADWNEETLIEKASLEIESIDDPVTAILIRTKDKKIMSRTFKLIYDILAADKNGKEPMMNILAWYGLERPKEFFRNFEAELQDVPLRYHCMIFLRSKHRPDCYYAEGDEQILISPAIAEMNGIFPVAREEDLPKLTPEKIYEIRREVSMSKEEFEKVIKCIKAAL
;
A
#
# COMPACT_ATOMS: atom_id res chain seq x y z
N PHE A 1 -17.59 1.90 -16.91
CA PHE A 1 -16.80 1.21 -15.88
C PHE A 1 -17.49 1.48 -14.57
N GLN A 2 -18.16 0.48 -14.06
CA GLN A 2 -18.94 0.61 -12.85
C GLN A 2 -18.08 0.01 -11.72
N VAL A 3 -17.73 0.82 -10.74
CA VAL A 3 -17.31 0.32 -9.45
C VAL A 3 -18.55 -0.32 -8.85
N CYS A 4 -18.62 -1.63 -8.88
CA CYS A 4 -19.76 -2.35 -8.34
C CYS A 4 -19.50 -2.56 -6.84
N GLY A 5 -20.14 -1.75 -6.03
CA GLY A 5 -20.30 -1.93 -4.60
C GLY A 5 -21.49 -1.11 -4.18
N LYS A 6 -22.40 -1.69 -3.46
CA LYS A 6 -23.42 -0.91 -2.74
C LYS A 6 -22.68 -0.04 -1.73
N GLU A 7 -23.23 1.13 -1.38
CA GLU A 7 -22.62 2.06 -0.42
C GLU A 7 -22.18 1.40 0.91
N GLU A 8 -22.82 0.31 1.30
CA GLU A 8 -22.47 -0.47 2.50
C GLU A 8 -21.19 -1.32 2.36
N GLU A 9 -20.77 -1.65 1.12
CA GLU A 9 -19.53 -2.43 0.85
C GLU A 9 -18.31 -1.54 0.63
N MET A 10 -18.49 -0.23 0.46
CA MET A 10 -17.39 0.73 0.35
C MET A 10 -16.77 1.11 1.70
N GLU A 11 -17.38 0.76 2.82
CA GLU A 11 -16.78 0.95 4.15
C GLU A 11 -15.51 0.09 4.36
N GLY A 12 -15.26 -0.94 3.52
CA GLY A 12 -14.07 -1.79 3.56
C GLY A 12 -12.90 -1.39 2.65
N GLY A 13 -13.07 -0.35 1.86
CA GLY A 13 -12.06 0.03 0.87
C GLY A 13 -11.02 1.01 1.37
N ILE A 14 -10.03 0.69 2.06
CA ILE A 14 -8.94 1.44 2.72
C ILE A 14 -9.19 1.38 4.22
N SER A 15 -9.11 0.19 4.72
CA SER A 15 -9.65 -0.11 6.01
C SER A 15 -8.80 0.40 7.15
N ALA A 16 -9.53 0.67 8.23
CA ALA A 16 -9.05 0.85 9.57
C ALA A 16 -8.22 -0.33 10.14
N ASP A 17 -8.02 -1.39 9.36
CA ASP A 17 -7.46 -2.68 9.81
C ASP A 17 -6.02 -2.93 9.35
N TRP A 18 -5.29 -1.88 8.91
CA TRP A 18 -3.87 -2.01 8.66
C TRP A 18 -3.12 -2.09 9.99
N ASN A 19 -2.31 -3.13 10.14
CA ASN A 19 -1.38 -3.22 11.25
C ASN A 19 -0.21 -2.27 10.99
N GLU A 20 -0.29 -1.08 11.57
CA GLU A 20 0.68 0.00 11.43
C GLU A 20 1.61 0.04 12.65
N GLU A 21 2.92 0.09 12.41
CA GLU A 21 3.93 0.33 13.42
C GLU A 21 4.71 1.60 13.09
N THR A 22 4.73 2.56 14.02
CA THR A 22 5.58 3.75 13.90
C THR A 22 7.04 3.37 14.07
N LEU A 23 7.83 3.52 13.01
CA LEU A 23 9.25 3.19 13.01
C LEU A 23 10.11 4.35 13.49
N ILE A 24 9.78 5.56 13.03
CA ILE A 24 10.53 6.79 13.32
C ILE A 24 9.57 7.95 13.41
N GLU A 25 9.64 8.65 14.53
CA GLU A 25 9.00 9.93 14.73
C GLU A 25 10.06 10.97 15.12
N LYS A 26 10.36 11.88 14.21
CA LYS A 26 11.21 13.05 14.43
C LYS A 26 10.40 14.30 14.10
N ALA A 27 10.79 15.47 14.59
CA ALA A 27 10.06 16.73 14.45
C ALA A 27 9.61 17.08 13.01
N SER A 28 10.25 16.51 11.98
CA SER A 28 9.95 16.78 10.56
C SER A 28 9.78 15.54 9.69
N LEU A 29 9.90 14.33 10.24
CA LEU A 29 9.85 13.05 9.50
C LEU A 29 9.18 12.00 10.34
N GLU A 30 8.21 11.35 9.74
CA GLU A 30 7.48 10.21 10.28
C GLU A 30 7.53 9.06 9.29
N ILE A 31 7.85 7.86 9.76
CA ILE A 31 7.90 6.65 8.94
C ILE A 31 7.16 5.55 9.68
N GLU A 32 6.23 4.94 8.99
CA GLU A 32 5.43 3.81 9.48
C GLU A 32 5.62 2.60 8.59
N SER A 33 5.50 1.42 9.17
CA SER A 33 5.41 0.15 8.45
C SER A 33 4.01 -0.41 8.55
N ILE A 34 3.58 -1.06 7.47
CA ILE A 34 2.31 -1.76 7.34
C ILE A 34 2.66 -3.19 6.92
N ASP A 35 2.20 -4.20 7.65
CA ASP A 35 2.56 -5.60 7.38
C ASP A 35 1.37 -6.53 7.08
N ASP A 36 0.14 -6.00 7.09
CA ASP A 36 -1.08 -6.76 6.82
C ASP A 36 -2.20 -5.86 6.24
N PRO A 37 -2.92 -6.26 5.20
CA PRO A 37 -2.71 -7.43 4.31
C PRO A 37 -1.59 -7.24 3.30
N VAL A 38 -0.97 -6.07 3.26
CA VAL A 38 0.13 -5.71 2.36
C VAL A 38 1.36 -5.33 3.18
N THR A 39 2.54 -5.49 2.61
CA THR A 39 3.76 -4.92 3.17
C THR A 39 4.04 -3.58 2.52
N ALA A 40 4.03 -2.52 3.31
CA ALA A 40 4.26 -1.17 2.83
C ALA A 40 5.02 -0.30 3.84
N ILE A 41 5.62 0.76 3.35
CA ILE A 41 6.29 1.80 4.13
C ILE A 41 5.61 3.12 3.80
N LEU A 42 5.16 3.84 4.80
CA LEU A 42 4.57 5.16 4.65
C LEU A 42 5.51 6.22 5.23
N ILE A 43 5.88 7.18 4.39
CA ILE A 43 6.72 8.32 4.74
C ILE A 43 5.84 9.56 4.77
N ARG A 44 5.94 10.35 5.85
CA ARG A 44 5.26 11.64 5.99
C ARG A 44 6.24 12.73 6.38
N THR A 45 6.17 13.88 5.74
CA THR A 45 6.99 15.04 6.09
C THR A 45 6.42 16.34 5.52
N LYS A 46 6.73 17.48 6.15
CA LYS A 46 6.43 18.81 5.59
C LYS A 46 7.50 19.30 4.60
N ASP A 47 8.66 18.67 4.54
CA ASP A 47 9.80 19.08 3.72
C ASP A 47 10.03 18.16 2.53
N LYS A 48 9.88 18.69 1.32
CA LYS A 48 10.09 17.98 0.06
C LYS A 48 11.51 17.38 -0.07
N LYS A 49 12.54 18.07 0.48
CA LYS A 49 13.92 17.58 0.41
C LYS A 49 14.12 16.38 1.33
N ILE A 50 13.49 16.41 2.51
CA ILE A 50 13.48 15.26 3.43
C ILE A 50 12.76 14.10 2.75
N MET A 51 11.59 14.31 2.16
CA MET A 51 10.87 13.27 1.40
C MET A 51 11.77 12.61 0.36
N SER A 52 12.39 13.39 -0.52
CA SER A 52 13.26 12.87 -1.57
C SER A 52 14.46 12.08 -1.03
N ARG A 53 15.10 12.56 0.03
CA ARG A 53 16.26 11.89 0.64
C ARG A 53 15.84 10.58 1.31
N THR A 54 14.75 10.60 2.05
CA THR A 54 14.22 9.40 2.74
C THR A 54 13.77 8.35 1.74
N PHE A 55 13.03 8.76 0.70
CA PHE A 55 12.64 7.85 -0.38
C PHE A 55 13.87 7.21 -1.04
N LYS A 56 14.88 8.04 -1.40
CA LYS A 56 16.10 7.53 -2.01
C LYS A 56 16.83 6.54 -1.09
N LEU A 57 16.93 6.82 0.18
CA LEU A 57 17.56 5.92 1.17
C LEU A 57 16.84 4.57 1.21
N ILE A 58 15.51 4.59 1.30
CA ILE A 58 14.70 3.36 1.30
C ILE A 58 14.86 2.60 -0.01
N TYR A 59 14.83 3.30 -1.16
CA TYR A 59 15.06 2.69 -2.46
C TYR A 59 16.44 2.02 -2.53
N ASP A 60 17.50 2.69 -2.09
CA ASP A 60 18.87 2.16 -2.09
C ASP A 60 18.98 0.89 -1.21
N ILE A 61 18.31 0.86 -0.05
CA ILE A 61 18.23 -0.32 0.83
C ILE A 61 17.54 -1.48 0.10
N LEU A 62 16.40 -1.22 -0.55
CA LEU A 62 15.65 -2.22 -1.30
C LEU A 62 16.43 -2.76 -2.51
N ALA A 63 17.20 -1.90 -3.18
CA ALA A 63 17.98 -2.26 -4.37
C ALA A 63 19.24 -3.04 -4.01
N ALA A 64 19.83 -2.83 -2.84
CA ALA A 64 21.09 -3.44 -2.42
C ALA A 64 21.05 -4.98 -2.42
N ASP A 65 19.90 -5.57 -2.09
CA ASP A 65 19.71 -7.04 -2.01
C ASP A 65 19.29 -7.67 -3.35
N LYS A 66 19.16 -6.90 -4.43
CA LYS A 66 18.60 -7.37 -5.72
C LYS A 66 19.63 -7.61 -6.81
N ASN A 67 20.94 -7.65 -6.47
CA ASN A 67 22.03 -7.89 -7.45
C ASN A 67 21.94 -7.00 -8.70
N GLY A 68 21.61 -5.73 -8.52
CA GLY A 68 21.49 -4.73 -9.60
C GLY A 68 20.15 -4.75 -10.34
N LYS A 69 19.17 -5.55 -9.91
CA LYS A 69 17.80 -5.47 -10.41
C LYS A 69 17.01 -4.43 -9.62
N GLU A 70 16.09 -3.77 -10.28
CA GLU A 70 15.17 -2.85 -9.60
C GLU A 70 14.28 -3.59 -8.58
N PRO A 71 14.06 -3.02 -7.40
CA PRO A 71 13.13 -3.58 -6.44
C PRO A 71 11.69 -3.49 -6.97
N MET A 72 10.93 -4.55 -6.76
CA MET A 72 9.54 -4.61 -7.17
C MET A 72 8.68 -3.84 -6.17
N MET A 73 8.07 -2.73 -6.61
CA MET A 73 7.23 -1.89 -5.74
C MET A 73 6.14 -1.17 -6.52
N ASN A 74 5.08 -0.78 -5.82
CA ASN A 74 4.14 0.24 -6.29
C ASN A 74 4.25 1.46 -5.36
N ILE A 75 4.12 2.65 -5.91
CA ILE A 75 4.30 3.89 -5.16
C ILE A 75 3.05 4.75 -5.32
N LEU A 76 2.52 5.22 -4.19
CA LEU A 76 1.49 6.23 -4.13
C LEU A 76 2.05 7.44 -3.39
N ALA A 77 2.14 8.58 -4.06
CA ALA A 77 2.60 9.82 -3.44
C ALA A 77 1.58 10.94 -3.63
N TRP A 78 1.36 11.72 -2.57
CA TRP A 78 0.47 12.88 -2.63
C TRP A 78 0.95 13.98 -1.68
N TYR A 79 0.47 15.19 -1.94
CA TYR A 79 0.61 16.32 -1.03
C TYR A 79 -0.77 16.75 -0.58
N GLY A 80 -0.99 16.80 0.70
CA GLY A 80 -2.30 17.13 1.23
C GLY A 80 -2.44 16.75 2.70
N LEU A 81 -3.68 16.57 3.09
CA LEU A 81 -4.02 16.06 4.41
C LEU A 81 -3.60 14.59 4.51
N GLU A 82 -3.31 14.17 5.72
CA GLU A 82 -3.35 12.76 6.05
C GLU A 82 -4.68 12.20 5.57
N ARG A 83 -4.71 10.95 5.04
CA ARG A 83 -6.02 10.33 4.76
C ARG A 83 -6.75 10.27 6.09
N PRO A 84 -7.77 11.08 6.31
CA PRO A 84 -8.54 10.94 7.53
C PRO A 84 -9.19 9.56 7.48
N LYS A 85 -9.08 8.80 8.54
CA LYS A 85 -9.90 7.60 8.75
C LYS A 85 -11.40 7.92 8.58
N GLU A 86 -11.74 9.20 8.50
CA GLU A 86 -13.06 9.79 8.45
C GLU A 86 -13.36 10.57 7.16
N PHE A 87 -12.57 10.39 6.09
CA PHE A 87 -12.70 11.15 4.84
C PHE A 87 -14.13 11.10 4.24
N PHE A 88 -14.94 10.12 4.62
CA PHE A 88 -16.29 9.94 4.14
C PHE A 88 -17.39 10.39 5.11
N ARG A 89 -17.08 10.77 6.34
CA ARG A 89 -18.11 11.07 7.33
C ARG A 89 -18.42 12.55 7.58
N ASN A 90 -17.44 13.46 7.50
CA ASN A 90 -17.68 14.88 7.83
C ASN A 90 -16.75 15.82 7.03
N PHE A 91 -17.03 16.00 5.75
CA PHE A 91 -16.16 16.74 4.83
C PHE A 91 -16.04 18.26 5.13
N GLU A 92 -16.92 18.88 5.91
CA GLU A 92 -16.99 20.33 6.01
C GLU A 92 -16.47 20.96 7.32
N ALA A 93 -16.29 20.20 8.38
CA ALA A 93 -16.14 20.81 9.71
C ALA A 93 -14.70 20.95 10.26
N GLU A 94 -13.70 20.18 9.81
CA GLU A 94 -12.41 20.08 10.50
C GLU A 94 -11.17 20.38 9.65
N LEU A 95 -11.31 20.95 8.45
CA LEU A 95 -10.17 21.17 7.53
C LEU A 95 -9.28 22.35 7.89
N GLN A 96 -9.64 23.17 8.86
CA GLN A 96 -8.96 24.47 9.08
C GLN A 96 -7.59 24.39 9.76
N ASP A 97 -7.26 23.29 10.46
CA ASP A 97 -6.01 23.18 11.24
C ASP A 97 -5.13 21.96 10.96
N VAL A 98 -5.49 21.09 10.02
CA VAL A 98 -4.66 19.92 9.70
C VAL A 98 -3.50 20.32 8.77
N PRO A 99 -2.25 20.16 9.18
CA PRO A 99 -1.10 20.59 8.38
C PRO A 99 -0.97 19.73 7.13
N LEU A 100 -0.85 20.40 5.97
CA LEU A 100 -0.53 19.74 4.71
C LEU A 100 0.88 19.14 4.77
N ARG A 101 1.03 17.89 4.33
CA ARG A 101 2.29 17.14 4.29
C ARG A 101 2.50 16.46 2.94
N TYR A 102 3.75 16.12 2.66
CA TYR A 102 4.11 15.15 1.64
C TYR A 102 3.95 13.75 2.22
N HIS A 103 3.30 12.88 1.46
CA HIS A 103 3.10 11.48 1.79
C HIS A 103 3.66 10.63 0.66
N CYS A 104 4.31 9.54 1.00
CA CYS A 104 4.76 8.54 0.03
C CYS A 104 4.56 7.15 0.62
N MET A 105 3.65 6.39 0.06
CA MET A 105 3.42 4.99 0.41
C MET A 105 4.09 4.10 -0.62
N ILE A 106 4.96 3.22 -0.16
CA ILE A 106 5.75 2.29 -0.96
C ILE A 106 5.28 0.88 -0.64
N PHE A 107 4.49 0.28 -1.53
CA PHE A 107 4.06 -1.11 -1.42
C PHE A 107 5.16 -2.03 -1.94
N LEU A 108 5.67 -2.90 -1.10
CA LEU A 108 6.76 -3.82 -1.42
C LEU A 108 6.19 -5.12 -2.00
N ARG A 109 6.72 -5.53 -3.14
CA ARG A 109 6.18 -6.63 -3.94
C ARG A 109 7.17 -7.78 -4.04
N SER A 110 6.65 -9.02 -4.02
CA SER A 110 7.38 -10.25 -4.32
C SER A 110 7.18 -10.70 -5.77
N LYS A 111 5.97 -10.50 -6.31
CA LYS A 111 5.60 -10.87 -7.68
C LYS A 111 4.57 -9.92 -8.27
N HIS A 112 4.47 -9.89 -9.61
CA HIS A 112 3.54 -9.00 -10.31
C HIS A 112 2.11 -9.50 -10.27
N ARG A 113 1.89 -10.81 -10.30
CA ARG A 113 0.57 -11.43 -10.43
C ARG A 113 0.42 -12.59 -9.47
N PRO A 114 -0.77 -12.79 -8.89
CA PRO A 114 -1.07 -13.94 -8.06
C PRO A 114 -1.18 -15.21 -8.90
N ASP A 115 -1.12 -16.36 -8.25
CA ASP A 115 -1.19 -17.65 -8.93
C ASP A 115 -2.54 -17.88 -9.63
N CYS A 116 -3.63 -17.36 -9.07
CA CYS A 116 -4.95 -17.41 -9.70
C CYS A 116 -5.00 -16.71 -11.08
N TYR A 117 -4.09 -15.80 -11.39
CA TYR A 117 -3.99 -15.21 -12.72
C TYR A 117 -3.61 -16.26 -13.79
N TYR A 118 -2.77 -17.20 -13.44
CA TYR A 118 -2.24 -18.25 -14.32
C TYR A 118 -3.02 -19.57 -14.24
N ALA A 119 -4.00 -19.66 -13.35
CA ALA A 119 -4.87 -20.82 -13.24
C ALA A 119 -5.70 -21.02 -14.53
N GLU A 120 -6.30 -22.19 -14.67
CA GLU A 120 -7.15 -22.54 -15.81
C GLU A 120 -8.60 -22.74 -15.36
N GLY A 121 -9.53 -22.55 -16.30
CA GLY A 121 -10.97 -22.76 -16.08
C GLY A 121 -11.53 -21.84 -15.01
N ASP A 122 -12.38 -22.39 -14.16
CA ASP A 122 -13.13 -21.62 -13.14
C ASP A 122 -12.25 -21.06 -12.01
N GLU A 123 -11.04 -21.61 -11.82
CA GLU A 123 -10.08 -21.10 -10.82
C GLU A 123 -9.34 -19.85 -11.29
N GLN A 124 -9.39 -19.56 -12.58
CA GLN A 124 -8.73 -18.37 -13.11
C GLN A 124 -9.46 -17.09 -12.69
N ILE A 125 -8.68 -16.10 -12.23
CA ILE A 125 -9.11 -14.74 -12.00
C ILE A 125 -8.12 -13.82 -12.71
N LEU A 126 -8.56 -13.09 -13.75
CA LEU A 126 -7.69 -12.18 -14.51
C LEU A 126 -7.46 -10.88 -13.75
N ILE A 127 -6.67 -10.97 -12.69
CA ILE A 127 -6.29 -9.82 -11.88
C ILE A 127 -4.77 -9.66 -11.84
N SER A 128 -4.30 -8.45 -12.08
CA SER A 128 -2.88 -8.09 -12.02
C SER A 128 -2.71 -6.91 -11.07
N PRO A 129 -2.59 -7.16 -9.76
CA PRO A 129 -2.58 -6.10 -8.76
C PRO A 129 -1.51 -5.05 -9.04
N ALA A 130 -1.92 -3.80 -9.07
CA ALA A 130 -1.10 -2.62 -9.20
C ALA A 130 -1.41 -1.65 -8.04
N ILE A 131 -1.25 -0.36 -8.23
CA ILE A 131 -1.44 0.62 -7.16
C ILE A 131 -2.89 0.68 -6.66
N ALA A 132 -3.88 0.47 -7.54
CA ALA A 132 -5.29 0.50 -7.16
C ALA A 132 -5.62 -0.68 -6.23
N GLU A 133 -5.29 -1.89 -6.64
CA GLU A 133 -5.58 -3.12 -5.91
C GLU A 133 -4.80 -3.18 -4.59
N MET A 134 -3.55 -2.70 -4.58
CA MET A 134 -2.78 -2.60 -3.34
C MET A 134 -3.41 -1.63 -2.34
N ASN A 135 -4.16 -0.62 -2.80
CA ASN A 135 -4.96 0.29 -1.98
C ASN A 135 -6.39 -0.21 -1.68
N GLY A 136 -6.77 -1.40 -2.15
CA GLY A 136 -8.09 -1.98 -1.88
C GLY A 136 -9.17 -1.66 -2.92
N ILE A 137 -8.81 -1.07 -4.06
CA ILE A 137 -9.73 -0.81 -5.18
C ILE A 137 -9.49 -1.86 -6.26
N PHE A 138 -10.43 -2.77 -6.47
CA PHE A 138 -10.28 -3.89 -7.39
C PHE A 138 -11.11 -3.67 -8.67
N PRO A 139 -10.51 -3.11 -9.74
CA PRO A 139 -11.16 -3.11 -11.05
C PRO A 139 -11.20 -4.53 -11.61
N VAL A 140 -12.39 -4.98 -11.95
CA VAL A 140 -12.63 -6.35 -12.45
C VAL A 140 -12.70 -6.30 -13.97
N ALA A 141 -11.82 -7.06 -14.64
CA ALA A 141 -11.73 -7.07 -16.10
C ALA A 141 -12.82 -7.92 -16.77
N ARG A 142 -13.30 -8.95 -16.08
CA ARG A 142 -14.33 -9.88 -16.57
C ARG A 142 -15.46 -9.99 -15.56
N GLU A 143 -16.69 -9.92 -16.05
CA GLU A 143 -17.87 -10.03 -15.20
C GLU A 143 -17.93 -11.37 -14.44
N GLU A 144 -17.47 -12.45 -15.06
CA GLU A 144 -17.38 -13.78 -14.49
C GLU A 144 -16.40 -13.91 -13.30
N ASP A 145 -15.46 -12.98 -13.17
CA ASP A 145 -14.50 -12.95 -12.05
C ASP A 145 -15.07 -12.25 -10.82
N LEU A 146 -16.13 -11.43 -10.98
CA LEU A 146 -16.70 -10.65 -9.89
C LEU A 146 -17.17 -11.51 -8.70
N PRO A 147 -17.93 -12.60 -8.88
CA PRO A 147 -18.36 -13.44 -7.77
C PRO A 147 -17.22 -14.21 -7.09
N LYS A 148 -16.05 -14.33 -7.74
CA LYS A 148 -14.88 -15.02 -7.19
C LYS A 148 -14.05 -14.13 -6.25
N LEU A 149 -14.20 -12.80 -6.34
CA LEU A 149 -13.49 -11.82 -5.54
C LEU A 149 -14.20 -11.57 -4.20
N THR A 150 -14.21 -12.60 -3.34
CA THR A 150 -14.68 -12.45 -1.97
C THR A 150 -13.66 -11.65 -1.15
N PRO A 151 -14.02 -11.08 0.01
CA PRO A 151 -13.08 -10.39 0.90
C PRO A 151 -11.83 -11.23 1.22
N GLU A 152 -12.02 -12.53 1.49
CA GLU A 152 -10.95 -13.47 1.80
C GLU A 152 -10.03 -13.66 0.57
N LYS A 153 -10.61 -13.78 -0.62
CA LYS A 153 -9.84 -13.93 -1.87
C LYS A 153 -9.05 -12.67 -2.19
N ILE A 154 -9.62 -11.50 -1.98
CA ILE A 154 -8.95 -10.21 -2.10
C ILE A 154 -7.77 -10.12 -1.12
N TYR A 155 -7.98 -10.52 0.14
CA TYR A 155 -6.93 -10.59 1.14
C TYR A 155 -5.79 -11.51 0.72
N GLU A 156 -6.10 -12.73 0.29
CA GLU A 156 -5.12 -13.70 -0.21
C GLU A 156 -4.29 -13.14 -1.36
N ILE A 157 -4.95 -12.57 -2.38
CA ILE A 157 -4.30 -11.99 -3.56
C ILE A 157 -3.31 -10.89 -3.15
N ARG A 158 -3.73 -9.96 -2.30
CA ARG A 158 -2.88 -8.86 -1.84
C ARG A 158 -1.70 -9.39 -1.04
N ARG A 159 -1.95 -10.33 -0.14
CA ARG A 159 -0.91 -10.95 0.68
C ARG A 159 0.11 -11.71 -0.15
N GLU A 160 -0.37 -12.49 -1.12
CA GLU A 160 0.45 -13.31 -2.01
C GLU A 160 1.43 -12.49 -2.87
N VAL A 161 1.00 -11.34 -3.39
CA VAL A 161 1.84 -10.49 -4.23
C VAL A 161 2.73 -9.53 -3.44
N SER A 162 2.51 -9.40 -2.14
CA SER A 162 3.31 -8.59 -1.24
C SER A 162 4.63 -9.28 -0.86
N MET A 163 5.61 -8.50 -0.43
CA MET A 163 6.86 -9.04 0.14
C MET A 163 6.55 -9.91 1.36
N SER A 164 7.31 -10.96 1.58
CA SER A 164 7.15 -11.82 2.76
C SER A 164 7.45 -11.07 4.05
N LYS A 165 6.84 -11.49 5.17
CA LYS A 165 7.09 -10.87 6.48
C LYS A 165 8.56 -10.92 6.87
N GLU A 166 9.23 -12.04 6.61
CA GLU A 166 10.64 -12.25 6.95
C GLU A 166 11.57 -11.30 6.18
N GLU A 167 11.32 -11.11 4.89
CA GLU A 167 12.07 -10.14 4.07
C GLU A 167 11.76 -8.72 4.51
N PHE A 168 10.49 -8.42 4.78
CA PHE A 168 10.05 -7.10 5.23
C PHE A 168 10.70 -6.70 6.56
N GLU A 169 10.74 -7.58 7.55
CA GLU A 169 11.42 -7.34 8.82
C GLU A 169 12.91 -7.02 8.65
N LYS A 170 13.60 -7.67 7.70
CA LYS A 170 15.00 -7.35 7.37
C LYS A 170 15.12 -5.93 6.81
N VAL A 171 14.24 -5.56 5.88
CA VAL A 171 14.19 -4.21 5.31
C VAL A 171 13.96 -3.17 6.41
N ILE A 172 12.99 -3.40 7.30
CA ILE A 172 12.70 -2.50 8.42
C ILE A 172 13.90 -2.34 9.35
N LYS A 173 14.62 -3.42 9.67
CA LYS A 173 15.86 -3.35 10.46
C LYS A 173 16.93 -2.48 9.79
N CYS A 174 17.10 -2.62 8.46
CA CYS A 174 18.04 -1.80 7.72
C CYS A 174 17.64 -0.32 7.72
N ILE A 175 16.35 -0.01 7.56
CA ILE A 175 15.84 1.36 7.61
C ILE A 175 16.07 1.97 9.00
N LYS A 176 15.71 1.24 10.07
CA LYS A 176 15.94 1.69 11.46
C LYS A 176 17.42 1.95 11.77
N ALA A 177 18.34 1.20 11.16
CA ALA A 177 19.78 1.37 11.35
C ALA A 177 20.37 2.55 10.55
N ALA A 178 19.71 2.96 9.45
CA ALA A 178 20.21 4.00 8.54
C ALA A 178 19.65 5.41 8.86
N LEU A 179 18.65 5.54 9.72
CA LEU A 179 17.96 6.76 10.11
C LEU A 179 18.19 7.12 11.57
#